data_eb09a2fe3f4b9e3160ad09d2e9534f80
#
_entry.id   eb09a2fe3f4b9e3160ad09d2e9534f80
#
_cell.length_a   1.000
_cell.length_b   1.000
_cell.length_c   1.000
_cell.angle_alpha   90.00
_cell.angle_beta   90.00
_cell.angle_gamma   90.00
#
_symmetry.space_group_name_H-M   'P 1'
#
loop_
_entity.id
_entity.type
_entity.pdbx_description
1 polymer ?
#
loop_
_entity_poly.entity_id
_entity_poly.type
_entity_poly.pdbx_seq_one_letter_code
_entity_poly.pdbx_strand_id
1 'polypeptide(L)'
;IFTTYHSLYRIQESGIHVDTIYFDEAHNSVQKNFYSATEYFSHHAERCYFFTATPKHSRTPSKAGMNWTKTYGQVICQVPAPKLVNQGYILPPKVEVYKTRILEKDELVADRDSEQMIDAIDNLKKNKVLICAKSTKQIVNLVSHTKFVSELAWRGYSYMLITSKT
;
A
#
# COMPACT_ATOMS: atom_id res chain seq x y z
N ILE A 1 -20.88 -10.68 4.37
CA ILE A 1 -20.26 -9.82 5.42
C ILE A 1 -18.98 -9.23 4.85
N PHE A 2 -18.75 -7.94 5.06
CA PHE A 2 -17.48 -7.27 4.78
C PHE A 2 -16.84 -6.89 6.10
N THR A 3 -15.53 -7.18 6.22
CA THR A 3 -14.76 -6.88 7.43
C THR A 3 -13.34 -6.46 7.07
N THR A 4 -12.66 -5.80 8.00
CA THR A 4 -11.23 -5.51 7.90
C THR A 4 -10.41 -6.59 8.59
N TYR A 5 -9.12 -6.70 8.27
CA TYR A 5 -8.21 -7.60 9.01
C TYR A 5 -8.19 -7.33 10.52
N HIS A 6 -8.32 -6.06 10.92
CA HIS A 6 -8.39 -5.67 12.34
C HIS A 6 -9.64 -6.18 13.07
N SER A 7 -10.73 -6.43 12.34
CA SER A 7 -12.00 -6.87 12.93
C SER A 7 -12.32 -8.34 12.65
N LEU A 8 -11.47 -9.04 11.90
CA LEU A 8 -11.70 -10.43 11.51
C LEU A 8 -11.86 -11.36 12.72
N TYR A 9 -11.11 -11.14 13.79
CA TYR A 9 -11.21 -11.90 15.03
C TYR A 9 -12.60 -11.85 15.66
N ARG A 10 -13.37 -10.75 15.46
CA ARG A 10 -14.73 -10.62 15.99
C ARG A 10 -15.70 -11.59 15.32
N ILE A 11 -15.49 -11.88 14.04
CA ILE A 11 -16.29 -12.89 13.33
C ILE A 11 -15.95 -14.28 13.87
N GLN A 12 -14.67 -14.55 14.15
CA GLN A 12 -14.24 -15.78 14.80
C GLN A 12 -14.90 -15.93 16.18
N GLU A 13 -14.87 -14.90 17.02
CA GLU A 13 -15.45 -14.89 18.37
C GLU A 13 -16.98 -15.01 18.36
N SER A 14 -17.65 -14.53 17.32
CA SER A 14 -19.11 -14.63 17.19
C SER A 14 -19.60 -16.05 16.91
N GLY A 15 -18.74 -16.99 16.55
CA GLY A 15 -19.10 -18.36 16.19
C GLY A 15 -19.92 -18.48 14.90
N ILE A 16 -19.97 -17.43 14.08
CA ILE A 16 -20.66 -17.48 12.79
C ILE A 16 -19.93 -18.46 11.88
N HIS A 17 -20.68 -19.41 11.32
CA HIS A 17 -20.16 -20.30 10.29
C HIS A 17 -19.91 -19.52 8.98
N VAL A 18 -18.74 -19.75 8.38
CA VAL A 18 -18.34 -19.11 7.13
C VAL A 18 -18.06 -20.19 6.09
N ASP A 19 -18.87 -20.26 5.06
CA ASP A 19 -18.66 -21.19 3.95
C ASP A 19 -17.48 -20.78 3.10
N THR A 20 -17.47 -19.53 2.66
CA THR A 20 -16.43 -19.01 1.76
C THR A 20 -15.94 -17.67 2.23
N ILE A 21 -14.61 -17.50 2.27
CA ILE A 21 -13.96 -16.25 2.62
C ILE A 21 -12.96 -15.83 1.54
N TYR A 22 -12.98 -14.55 1.19
CA TYR A 22 -12.07 -13.90 0.26
C TYR A 22 -11.20 -12.92 1.03
N PHE A 23 -9.90 -13.16 1.03
CA PHE A 23 -8.90 -12.27 1.62
C PHE A 23 -8.31 -11.39 0.52
N ASP A 24 -8.74 -10.14 0.45
CA ASP A 24 -8.13 -9.15 -0.44
C ASP A 24 -6.89 -8.55 0.20
N GLU A 25 -5.91 -8.14 -0.63
CA GLU A 25 -4.58 -7.69 -0.17
C GLU A 25 -3.97 -8.64 0.87
N ALA A 26 -4.04 -9.95 0.55
CA ALA A 26 -3.73 -11.03 1.47
C ALA A 26 -2.29 -11.01 2.03
N HIS A 27 -1.38 -10.24 1.44
CA HIS A 27 -0.06 -9.99 2.01
C HIS A 27 -0.10 -9.29 3.39
N ASN A 28 -1.25 -8.72 3.78
CA ASN A 28 -1.45 -8.16 5.11
C ASN A 28 -1.71 -9.24 6.16
N SER A 29 -2.28 -10.36 5.78
CA SER A 29 -2.67 -11.45 6.69
C SER A 29 -1.49 -12.11 7.42
N VAL A 30 -0.26 -11.99 6.91
CA VAL A 30 0.95 -12.51 7.57
C VAL A 30 1.42 -11.66 8.76
N GLN A 31 0.82 -10.50 8.98
CA GLN A 31 1.16 -9.66 10.13
C GLN A 31 0.71 -10.34 11.43
N LYS A 32 1.54 -10.21 12.48
CA LYS A 32 1.34 -10.87 13.77
C LYS A 32 -0.09 -10.74 14.31
N ASN A 33 -0.68 -9.54 14.17
CA ASN A 33 -2.01 -9.26 14.72
C ASN A 33 -3.17 -9.81 13.85
N PHE A 34 -2.90 -10.24 12.62
CA PHE A 34 -3.93 -10.71 11.68
C PHE A 34 -3.81 -12.20 11.39
N TYR A 35 -2.63 -12.76 11.58
CA TYR A 35 -2.33 -14.14 11.19
C TYR A 35 -3.21 -15.16 11.94
N SER A 36 -3.39 -15.00 13.25
CA SER A 36 -4.17 -15.96 14.06
C SER A 36 -5.61 -16.13 13.55
N ALA A 37 -6.32 -15.04 13.29
CA ALA A 37 -7.67 -15.11 12.74
C ALA A 37 -7.68 -15.63 11.29
N THR A 38 -6.67 -15.29 10.49
CA THR A 38 -6.53 -15.83 9.13
C THR A 38 -6.31 -17.34 9.14
N GLU A 39 -5.41 -17.83 10.00
CA GLU A 39 -5.14 -19.26 10.17
C GLU A 39 -6.40 -20.00 10.64
N TYR A 40 -7.13 -19.44 11.62
CA TYR A 40 -8.39 -20.00 12.06
C TYR A 40 -9.36 -20.22 10.89
N PHE A 41 -9.64 -19.20 10.07
CA PHE A 41 -10.56 -19.32 8.95
C PHE A 41 -10.03 -20.21 7.83
N SER A 42 -8.72 -20.31 7.64
CA SER A 42 -8.14 -21.23 6.67
C SER A 42 -8.40 -22.70 6.98
N HIS A 43 -8.70 -23.02 8.25
CA HIS A 43 -9.02 -24.37 8.70
C HIS A 43 -10.50 -24.62 9.01
N HIS A 44 -11.30 -23.55 9.19
CA HIS A 44 -12.70 -23.67 9.62
C HIS A 44 -13.71 -23.22 8.56
N ALA A 45 -13.33 -22.40 7.59
CA ALA A 45 -14.17 -22.11 6.44
C ALA A 45 -14.08 -23.27 5.42
N GLU A 46 -15.14 -23.52 4.68
CA GLU A 46 -15.11 -24.55 3.64
C GLU A 46 -14.16 -24.17 2.50
N ARG A 47 -14.08 -22.87 2.19
CA ARG A 47 -13.24 -22.35 1.10
C ARG A 47 -12.61 -21.01 1.51
N CYS A 48 -11.29 -20.93 1.32
CA CYS A 48 -10.53 -19.71 1.50
C CYS A 48 -9.79 -19.32 0.23
N TYR A 49 -9.92 -18.07 -0.18
CA TYR A 49 -9.23 -17.52 -1.34
C TYR A 49 -8.41 -16.31 -0.93
N PHE A 50 -7.15 -16.30 -1.33
CA PHE A 50 -6.19 -15.26 -1.00
C PHE A 50 -5.75 -14.53 -2.25
N PHE A 51 -6.06 -13.23 -2.35
CA PHE A 51 -5.72 -12.37 -3.48
C PHE A 51 -4.65 -11.36 -3.08
N THR A 52 -3.61 -11.26 -3.87
CA THR A 52 -2.56 -10.25 -3.68
C THR A 52 -1.70 -10.11 -4.93
N ALA A 53 -1.27 -8.88 -5.22
CA ALA A 53 -0.26 -8.60 -6.23
C ALA A 53 1.17 -8.81 -5.71
N THR A 54 1.37 -8.79 -4.39
CA THR A 54 2.69 -8.78 -3.73
C THR A 54 2.76 -9.80 -2.60
N PRO A 55 2.80 -11.12 -2.90
CA PRO A 55 2.83 -12.15 -1.87
C PRO A 55 4.06 -11.99 -0.97
N LYS A 56 3.85 -12.00 0.34
CA LYS A 56 4.93 -11.94 1.34
C LYS A 56 5.31 -13.34 1.77
N HIS A 57 6.49 -13.75 1.39
CA HIS A 57 7.08 -15.03 1.82
C HIS A 57 7.98 -14.85 3.04
N SER A 58 8.06 -15.86 3.89
CA SER A 58 8.98 -15.90 5.02
C SER A 58 9.97 -17.05 4.86
N ARG A 59 11.24 -16.78 5.20
CA ARG A 59 12.29 -17.79 5.32
C ARG A 59 12.52 -18.19 6.78
N THR A 60 11.87 -17.49 7.71
CA THR A 60 12.06 -17.68 9.15
C THR A 60 10.89 -18.50 9.70
N PRO A 61 11.12 -19.65 10.35
CA PRO A 61 10.05 -20.50 10.89
C PRO A 61 9.12 -19.84 11.90
N SER A 62 9.60 -18.83 12.63
CA SER A 62 8.82 -18.09 13.63
C SER A 62 7.98 -16.95 13.04
N LYS A 63 8.03 -16.73 11.72
CA LYS A 63 7.38 -15.62 11.06
C LYS A 63 6.46 -16.13 9.96
N ALA A 64 5.17 -15.84 10.06
CA ALA A 64 4.22 -16.25 9.04
C ALA A 64 4.58 -15.72 7.65
N GLY A 65 4.34 -16.53 6.64
CA GLY A 65 4.55 -16.18 5.24
C GLY A 65 3.55 -16.89 4.35
N MET A 66 3.18 -16.28 3.23
CA MET A 66 2.24 -16.86 2.28
C MET A 66 2.75 -18.12 1.57
N ASN A 67 4.02 -18.47 1.77
CA ASN A 67 4.59 -19.76 1.37
C ASN A 67 4.27 -20.89 2.35
N TRP A 68 3.52 -20.65 3.42
CA TRP A 68 3.03 -21.69 4.32
C TRP A 68 1.76 -22.31 3.74
N THR A 69 1.93 -23.40 3.00
CA THR A 69 0.85 -24.04 2.24
C THR A 69 -0.27 -24.61 3.10
N LYS A 70 0.00 -24.91 4.38
CA LYS A 70 -1.05 -25.35 5.32
C LYS A 70 -2.13 -24.29 5.55
N THR A 71 -1.74 -23.00 5.57
CA THR A 71 -2.67 -21.87 5.78
C THR A 71 -3.14 -21.28 4.46
N TYR A 72 -2.22 -21.10 3.49
CA TYR A 72 -2.51 -20.35 2.26
C TYR A 72 -2.81 -21.22 1.05
N GLY A 73 -2.61 -22.53 1.16
CA GLY A 73 -2.76 -23.44 0.02
C GLY A 73 -1.67 -23.24 -1.04
N GLN A 74 -1.96 -23.73 -2.23
CA GLN A 74 -1.10 -23.54 -3.40
C GLN A 74 -1.57 -22.37 -4.26
N VAL A 75 -0.65 -21.77 -5.00
CA VAL A 75 -0.99 -20.74 -5.98
C VAL A 75 -1.78 -21.37 -7.12
N ILE A 76 -3.04 -21.00 -7.24
CA ILE A 76 -3.96 -21.53 -8.26
C ILE A 76 -3.98 -20.69 -9.54
N CYS A 77 -3.62 -19.40 -9.44
CA CYS A 77 -3.56 -18.49 -10.58
C CYS A 77 -2.48 -17.43 -10.35
N GLN A 78 -1.70 -17.15 -11.37
CA GLN A 78 -0.73 -16.06 -11.37
C GLN A 78 -0.74 -15.38 -12.73
N VAL A 79 -0.95 -14.05 -12.71
CA VAL A 79 -0.92 -13.22 -13.91
C VAL A 79 0.24 -12.21 -13.79
N PRO A 80 1.41 -12.49 -14.39
CA PRO A 80 2.56 -11.59 -14.33
C PRO A 80 2.29 -10.27 -15.04
N ALA A 81 2.67 -9.13 -14.41
CA ALA A 81 2.53 -7.81 -15.02
C ALA A 81 3.16 -7.70 -16.42
N PRO A 82 4.35 -8.26 -16.71
CA PRO A 82 4.90 -8.25 -18.07
C PRO A 82 3.97 -8.89 -19.11
N LYS A 83 3.25 -9.95 -18.76
CA LYS A 83 2.27 -10.57 -19.65
C LYS A 83 1.13 -9.61 -19.97
N LEU A 84 0.61 -8.89 -18.98
CA LEU A 84 -0.46 -7.90 -19.16
C LEU A 84 0.00 -6.71 -20.00
N VAL A 85 1.23 -6.24 -19.81
CA VAL A 85 1.84 -5.19 -20.65
C VAL A 85 1.96 -5.65 -22.09
N ASN A 86 2.50 -6.84 -22.34
CA ASN A 86 2.69 -7.39 -23.68
C ASN A 86 1.35 -7.62 -24.40
N GLN A 87 0.29 -7.87 -23.65
CA GLN A 87 -1.07 -8.05 -24.19
C GLN A 87 -1.85 -6.72 -24.32
N GLY A 88 -1.26 -5.59 -23.93
CA GLY A 88 -1.87 -4.28 -24.01
C GLY A 88 -2.96 -3.98 -22.97
N TYR A 89 -3.13 -4.84 -21.95
CA TYR A 89 -4.12 -4.60 -20.90
C TYR A 89 -3.70 -3.51 -19.89
N ILE A 90 -2.40 -3.36 -19.66
CA ILE A 90 -1.83 -2.29 -18.83
C ILE A 90 -0.65 -1.64 -19.56
N LEU A 91 -0.43 -0.37 -19.25
CA LEU A 91 0.74 0.35 -19.75
C LEU A 91 2.00 -0.06 -18.97
N PRO A 92 3.18 -0.10 -19.64
CA PRO A 92 4.43 -0.30 -18.93
C PRO A 92 4.68 0.85 -17.94
N PRO A 93 5.03 0.57 -16.68
CA PRO A 93 5.38 1.62 -15.74
C PRO A 93 6.68 2.29 -16.17
N LYS A 94 6.71 3.61 -16.18
CA LYS A 94 7.94 4.39 -16.30
C LYS A 94 8.38 4.78 -14.90
N VAL A 95 9.52 4.27 -14.45
CA VAL A 95 10.07 4.55 -13.12
C VAL A 95 11.23 5.52 -13.25
N GLU A 96 11.15 6.63 -12.56
CA GLU A 96 12.24 7.60 -12.39
C GLU A 96 12.61 7.67 -10.92
N VAL A 97 13.90 7.61 -10.62
CA VAL A 97 14.40 7.63 -9.25
C VAL A 97 15.14 8.94 -9.02
N TYR A 98 14.64 9.74 -8.11
CA TYR A 98 15.26 10.99 -7.68
C TYR A 98 16.01 10.74 -6.38
N LYS A 99 17.31 11.04 -6.38
CA LYS A 99 18.11 10.99 -5.16
C LYS A 99 17.80 12.21 -4.30
N THR A 100 17.47 11.97 -3.03
CA THR A 100 17.30 13.05 -2.07
C THR A 100 18.65 13.72 -1.81
N ARG A 101 18.71 15.04 -1.96
CA ARG A 101 19.92 15.79 -1.63
C ARG A 101 20.14 15.84 -0.10
N ILE A 102 21.37 16.02 0.30
CA ILE A 102 21.72 16.21 1.71
C ILE A 102 21.13 17.56 2.17
N LEU A 103 20.64 17.61 3.42
CA LEU A 103 20.16 18.84 4.03
C LEU A 103 21.27 19.87 4.12
N GLU A 104 20.95 21.10 3.80
CA GLU A 104 21.83 22.24 4.07
C GLU A 104 21.80 22.60 5.56
N LYS A 105 22.77 23.42 5.98
CA LYS A 105 22.80 23.89 7.37
C LYS A 105 21.53 24.69 7.67
N ASP A 106 20.87 24.35 8.77
CA ASP A 106 19.64 24.97 9.27
C ASP A 106 18.37 24.76 8.38
N GLU A 107 18.46 23.92 7.35
CA GLU A 107 17.34 23.57 6.49
C GLU A 107 16.44 22.51 7.14
N LEU A 108 15.11 22.68 7.01
CA LEU A 108 14.14 21.68 7.46
C LEU A 108 13.92 20.61 6.37
N VAL A 109 13.71 19.37 6.81
CA VAL A 109 13.40 18.23 5.89
C VAL A 109 12.20 18.55 5.00
N ALA A 110 11.17 19.22 5.54
CA ALA A 110 9.98 19.55 4.80
C ALA A 110 10.24 20.56 3.66
N ASP A 111 11.14 21.51 3.85
CA ASP A 111 11.51 22.51 2.83
C ASP A 111 12.24 21.83 1.68
N ARG A 112 13.26 21.04 1.99
CA ARG A 112 13.96 20.22 0.98
C ARG A 112 13.01 19.31 0.21
N ASP A 113 12.13 18.60 0.92
CA ASP A 113 11.17 17.69 0.30
C ASP A 113 10.19 18.45 -0.60
N SER A 114 9.78 19.67 -0.20
CA SER A 114 8.94 20.58 -0.99
C SER A 114 9.62 20.94 -2.32
N GLU A 115 10.86 21.42 -2.26
CA GLU A 115 11.62 21.82 -3.45
C GLU A 115 11.80 20.63 -4.41
N GLN A 116 12.27 19.48 -3.89
CA GLN A 116 12.49 18.31 -4.74
C GLN A 116 11.20 17.74 -5.34
N MET A 117 10.08 17.81 -4.64
CA MET A 117 8.79 17.39 -5.20
C MET A 117 8.31 18.34 -6.30
N ILE A 118 8.51 19.65 -6.16
CA ILE A 118 8.18 20.62 -7.20
C ILE A 118 9.04 20.37 -8.43
N ASP A 119 10.33 20.20 -8.28
CA ASP A 119 11.25 19.88 -9.38
C ASP A 119 10.82 18.59 -10.10
N ALA A 120 10.44 17.56 -9.35
CA ALA A 120 9.95 16.32 -9.93
C ALA A 120 8.64 16.52 -10.71
N ILE A 121 7.70 17.32 -10.21
CA ILE A 121 6.44 17.65 -10.88
C ILE A 121 6.71 18.40 -12.20
N ASP A 122 7.60 19.39 -12.17
CA ASP A 122 7.98 20.17 -13.34
C ASP A 122 8.64 19.28 -14.43
N ASN A 123 9.48 18.34 -14.00
CA ASN A 123 10.15 17.40 -14.91
C ASN A 123 9.17 16.38 -15.53
N LEU A 124 8.19 15.93 -14.77
CA LEU A 124 7.21 14.93 -15.22
C LEU A 124 6.22 15.51 -16.24
N LYS A 125 5.95 16.82 -16.23
CA LYS A 125 5.00 17.52 -17.14
C LYS A 125 3.63 16.82 -17.21
N LYS A 126 3.09 16.39 -16.06
CA LYS A 126 1.82 15.67 -15.97
C LYS A 126 0.72 16.51 -15.34
N ASN A 127 -0.51 16.33 -15.84
CA ASN A 127 -1.68 17.08 -15.36
C ASN A 127 -2.30 16.49 -14.07
N LYS A 128 -1.92 15.25 -13.71
CA LYS A 128 -2.41 14.58 -12.49
C LYS A 128 -1.24 13.92 -11.80
N VAL A 129 -1.06 14.23 -10.53
CA VAL A 129 0.02 13.71 -9.69
C VAL A 129 -0.58 13.21 -8.38
N LEU A 130 -0.22 12.01 -7.97
CA LEU A 130 -0.54 11.44 -6.67
C LEU A 130 0.75 11.40 -5.83
N ILE A 131 0.74 12.07 -4.69
CA ILE A 131 1.86 12.10 -3.74
C ILE A 131 1.51 11.25 -2.54
N CYS A 132 2.30 10.21 -2.30
CA CYS A 132 2.16 9.32 -1.15
C CYS A 132 3.25 9.62 -0.14
N ALA A 133 2.88 10.16 1.02
CA ALA A 133 3.81 10.41 2.11
C ALA A 133 3.94 9.19 3.04
N LYS A 134 5.08 9.05 3.70
CA LYS A 134 5.34 7.98 4.67
C LYS A 134 4.45 8.08 5.91
N SER A 135 4.00 9.27 6.28
CA SER A 135 3.17 9.52 7.46
C SER A 135 2.31 10.76 7.29
N THR A 136 1.20 10.82 8.04
CA THR A 136 0.34 12.00 8.11
C THR A 136 1.13 13.25 8.54
N LYS A 137 2.08 13.11 9.49
CA LYS A 137 2.93 14.24 9.93
C LYS A 137 3.76 14.80 8.78
N GLN A 138 4.34 13.96 7.94
CA GLN A 138 5.14 14.40 6.80
C GLN A 138 4.31 15.20 5.80
N ILE A 139 3.12 14.72 5.44
CA ILE A 139 2.28 15.44 4.47
C ILE A 139 1.67 16.72 5.03
N VAL A 140 1.32 16.73 6.32
CA VAL A 140 0.84 17.94 6.99
C VAL A 140 1.96 18.99 7.04
N ASN A 141 3.18 18.61 7.40
CA ASN A 141 4.32 19.54 7.40
C ASN A 141 4.56 20.12 5.99
N LEU A 142 4.53 19.27 4.96
CA LEU A 142 4.69 19.71 3.58
C LEU A 142 3.65 20.75 3.17
N VAL A 143 2.37 20.50 3.49
CA VAL A 143 1.26 21.37 3.08
C VAL A 143 1.16 22.65 3.93
N SER A 144 1.39 22.57 5.24
CA SER A 144 1.11 23.65 6.18
C SER A 144 2.34 24.49 6.55
N HIS A 145 3.54 23.99 6.37
CA HIS A 145 4.76 24.64 6.87
C HIS A 145 5.80 24.92 5.79
N THR A 146 5.48 24.66 4.51
CA THR A 146 6.36 24.98 3.39
C THR A 146 5.65 25.81 2.33
N LYS A 147 6.39 26.23 1.31
CA LYS A 147 5.84 26.92 0.13
C LYS A 147 5.17 25.96 -0.88
N PHE A 148 5.08 24.65 -0.59
CA PHE A 148 4.62 23.64 -1.54
C PHE A 148 3.27 23.98 -2.19
N VAL A 149 2.28 24.33 -1.38
CA VAL A 149 0.92 24.64 -1.87
C VAL A 149 0.90 25.91 -2.73
N SER A 150 1.62 26.96 -2.32
CA SER A 150 1.72 28.18 -3.11
C SER A 150 2.43 27.96 -4.44
N GLU A 151 3.46 27.13 -4.46
CA GLU A 151 4.17 26.74 -5.67
C GLU A 151 3.29 25.91 -6.63
N LEU A 152 2.45 25.03 -6.10
CA LEU A 152 1.45 24.30 -6.91
C LEU A 152 0.41 25.25 -7.50
N ALA A 153 -0.12 26.18 -6.70
CA ALA A 153 -1.10 27.14 -7.15
C ALA A 153 -0.54 28.07 -8.25
N TRP A 154 0.69 28.52 -8.11
CA TRP A 154 1.38 29.34 -9.12
C TRP A 154 1.51 28.61 -10.46
N ARG A 155 1.68 27.28 -10.43
CA ARG A 155 1.73 26.41 -11.62
C ARG A 155 0.35 26.01 -12.15
N GLY A 156 -0.73 26.50 -11.56
CA GLY A 156 -2.10 26.21 -11.96
C GLY A 156 -2.63 24.85 -11.49
N TYR A 157 -1.95 24.19 -10.54
CA TYR A 157 -2.46 22.95 -9.93
C TYR A 157 -3.44 23.26 -8.80
N SER A 158 -4.55 22.54 -8.78
CA SER A 158 -5.37 22.36 -7.57
C SER A 158 -4.90 21.09 -6.83
N TYR A 159 -5.10 21.07 -5.52
CA TYR A 159 -4.73 19.89 -4.71
C TYR A 159 -5.87 19.46 -3.80
N MET A 160 -5.85 18.19 -3.42
CA MET A 160 -6.70 17.63 -2.39
C MET A 160 -5.84 16.85 -1.40
N LEU A 161 -5.98 17.15 -0.13
CA LEU A 161 -5.31 16.44 0.96
C LEU A 161 -6.24 15.32 1.45
N ILE A 162 -5.74 14.09 1.44
CA ILE A 162 -6.46 12.93 1.98
C ILE A 162 -5.66 12.37 3.15
N THR A 163 -6.27 12.32 4.31
CA THR A 163 -5.69 11.74 5.53
C THR A 163 -6.72 10.86 6.23
N SER A 164 -6.30 10.07 7.23
CA SER A 164 -7.23 9.30 8.06
C SER A 164 -8.17 10.16 8.93
N LYS A 165 -8.01 11.48 8.89
CA LYS A 165 -8.82 12.45 9.67
C LYS A 165 -9.68 13.33 8.76
N THR A 166 -9.66 13.13 7.45
CA THR A 166 -10.54 13.79 6.47
C THR A 166 -11.78 12.98 6.21
#